data_0806814d955a41a5656936527214fd5d
#
_entry.id   0806814d955a41a5656936527214fd5d
#
_cell.length_a   1.000
_cell.length_b   1.000
_cell.length_c   1.000
_cell.angle_alpha   90.00
_cell.angle_beta   90.00
_cell.angle_gamma   90.00
#
_symmetry.space_group_name_H-M   'P 1'
#
loop_
_entity.id
_entity.type
_entity.pdbx_description
1 polymer ?
#
loop_
_entity_poly.entity_id
_entity_poly.type
_entity_poly.pdbx_seq_one_letter_code
_entity_poly.pdbx_strand_id
1 'polypeptide(L)'
;MNARRPFLFVCLTALTWLPAAAAAEPAKQPKPETAPAAPEKAAAEKAASAKSDAEPASPAAPATHTVQRKPLKITVDLDGVFEAQSASEIALKFDEYMPAPALTVISAVKHGGRVKKGDVLVSLDAEKLDKQIDDLRTDLQLAKLGLKQAEDGLAALEKTTPLDLAANERAVKANQQDRKYYFDIERPFNLKSAEFSLRRAQNYVEYSEEELRQLEKMYQADEVTEETEAIVLKRARDQLESAKMSLESSRISRDFAIEFGIPRADEQTKESSERRQLATERARIAVPEALQRQQIEVEKQRIQTARSAERLKKLQADRERLTVRSPLDGVVYYGKCTRGKFSDAQPLADSLRAGGMVQMNQVLMTVVQPQGMSVRATVPEDQLHRLRPGLSGIAIPNGFPDLKLPAVLSQWSEIPVGPGSFDATLKVNLAKDHKAIVPGMACKVKLTAYAQKNALAVPASVVMTDEFDDQRYVYLIGKDGKAAKRNVTVGQKTDKLLEIAAGLAEGDKVLLEAPKDAK
;
A
#
# COMPACT_ATOMS: atom_id res chain seq x y z
N MET A 1 29.40 -27.52 -49.64
CA MET A 1 30.62 -27.11 -48.90
C MET A 1 30.21 -26.97 -47.44
N ASN A 2 30.90 -27.76 -46.62
CA ASN A 2 30.63 -28.04 -45.22
C ASN A 2 30.83 -26.83 -44.28
N ALA A 3 30.00 -26.72 -43.25
CA ALA A 3 30.42 -26.31 -41.92
C ALA A 3 29.42 -26.78 -40.85
N ARG A 4 29.74 -27.85 -40.18
CA ARG A 4 29.14 -28.37 -38.94
C ARG A 4 29.52 -27.48 -37.77
N ARG A 5 28.56 -27.11 -36.91
CA ARG A 5 28.80 -26.58 -35.55
C ARG A 5 28.45 -27.66 -34.52
N PRO A 6 29.31 -27.91 -33.52
CA PRO A 6 28.97 -28.83 -32.43
C PRO A 6 28.23 -28.14 -31.29
N PHE A 7 27.22 -28.83 -30.79
CA PHE A 7 26.57 -28.58 -29.50
C PHE A 7 27.50 -28.94 -28.34
N LEU A 8 27.75 -28.00 -27.44
CA LEU A 8 28.42 -28.22 -26.18
C LEU A 8 27.38 -28.36 -25.07
N PHE A 9 27.19 -29.56 -24.56
CA PHE A 9 26.47 -29.87 -23.33
C PHE A 9 27.39 -29.55 -22.14
N VAL A 10 27.00 -28.57 -21.30
CA VAL A 10 27.64 -28.37 -20.00
C VAL A 10 26.70 -28.92 -18.93
N CYS A 11 27.10 -30.08 -18.39
CA CYS A 11 26.56 -30.66 -17.15
C CYS A 11 27.07 -29.83 -15.97
N LEU A 12 26.18 -29.20 -15.19
CA LEU A 12 26.49 -28.56 -13.92
C LEU A 12 26.07 -29.47 -12.78
N THR A 13 27.02 -30.15 -12.18
CA THR A 13 26.86 -30.92 -10.94
C THR A 13 26.83 -29.96 -9.75
N ALA A 14 25.70 -29.94 -9.03
CA ALA A 14 25.58 -29.27 -7.74
C ALA A 14 26.30 -30.05 -6.65
N LEU A 15 27.32 -29.44 -6.06
CA LEU A 15 28.00 -29.94 -4.87
C LEU A 15 27.48 -29.19 -3.65
N THR A 16 26.72 -29.88 -2.82
CA THR A 16 26.25 -29.42 -1.52
C THR A 16 27.39 -29.43 -0.50
N TRP A 17 27.73 -28.29 0.05
CA TRP A 17 28.62 -28.17 1.20
C TRP A 17 27.84 -27.68 2.42
N LEU A 18 27.65 -28.54 3.43
CA LEU A 18 27.27 -28.22 4.79
C LEU A 18 28.51 -27.87 5.59
N PRO A 19 28.54 -26.82 6.39
CA PRO A 19 29.50 -26.77 7.50
C PRO A 19 28.82 -27.18 8.82
N ALA A 20 29.59 -27.98 9.56
CA ALA A 20 29.31 -28.53 10.86
C ALA A 20 29.05 -27.46 11.94
N ALA A 21 28.10 -27.74 12.82
CA ALA A 21 27.87 -27.02 14.07
C ALA A 21 29.02 -27.24 15.03
N ALA A 22 29.71 -26.16 15.44
CA ALA A 22 30.58 -26.14 16.61
C ALA A 22 29.75 -25.64 17.80
N ALA A 23 29.61 -26.49 18.79
CA ALA A 23 29.03 -26.18 20.10
C ALA A 23 29.95 -25.21 20.86
N ALA A 24 29.41 -24.08 21.31
CA ALA A 24 30.05 -23.20 22.26
C ALA A 24 29.31 -23.32 23.61
N GLU A 25 30.06 -23.63 24.65
CA GLU A 25 29.65 -23.71 26.05
C GLU A 25 29.08 -22.39 26.59
N PRO A 26 28.19 -22.45 27.60
CA PRO A 26 27.63 -21.24 28.21
C PRO A 26 28.59 -20.65 29.23
N ALA A 27 28.94 -19.40 29.03
CA ALA A 27 29.71 -18.60 30.01
C ALA A 27 28.90 -18.32 31.27
N LYS A 28 29.56 -18.58 32.41
CA LYS A 28 29.09 -18.36 33.78
C LYS A 28 28.72 -16.89 34.04
N GLN A 29 27.55 -16.70 34.59
CA GLN A 29 27.16 -15.45 35.29
C GLN A 29 27.97 -15.24 36.57
N PRO A 30 28.42 -14.04 36.92
CA PRO A 30 28.92 -13.74 38.23
C PRO A 30 27.77 -13.40 39.19
N LYS A 31 27.80 -14.05 40.36
CA LYS A 31 26.97 -13.81 41.54
C LYS A 31 27.17 -12.39 42.08
N PRO A 32 26.15 -11.75 42.65
CA PRO A 32 26.33 -10.47 43.31
C PRO A 32 26.99 -10.65 44.70
N GLU A 33 27.96 -9.83 44.93
CA GLU A 33 28.72 -9.75 46.18
C GLU A 33 27.98 -8.90 47.20
N THR A 34 27.95 -9.41 48.41
CA THR A 34 27.29 -8.94 49.60
C THR A 34 27.87 -7.62 50.11
N ALA A 35 26.97 -6.74 50.55
CA ALA A 35 27.27 -5.55 51.33
C ALA A 35 27.84 -5.88 52.72
N PRO A 36 28.72 -5.07 53.28
CA PRO A 36 29.04 -5.14 54.70
C PRO A 36 28.22 -4.16 55.52
N ALA A 37 27.88 -4.66 56.68
CA ALA A 37 27.08 -4.10 57.77
C ALA A 37 27.62 -2.80 58.39
N ALA A 38 26.67 -2.08 58.93
CA ALA A 38 26.87 -0.95 59.87
C ALA A 38 27.60 -1.33 61.18
N PRO A 39 28.15 -0.37 61.86
CA PRO A 39 28.21 -0.50 63.31
C PRO A 39 27.32 0.51 64.05
N GLU A 40 26.55 -0.07 64.94
CA GLU A 40 25.87 0.49 66.09
C GLU A 40 26.85 1.04 67.11
N LYS A 41 26.52 2.18 67.74
CA LYS A 41 26.78 2.54 69.12
C LYS A 41 26.13 3.89 69.41
N ALA A 42 25.06 3.95 70.16
CA ALA A 42 24.93 3.95 71.63
C ALA A 42 25.62 5.14 72.30
N ALA A 43 24.82 6.02 72.78
CA ALA A 43 25.06 6.63 74.13
C ALA A 43 23.75 7.24 74.64
N ALA A 44 23.32 6.66 75.72
CA ALA A 44 22.30 7.11 76.64
C ALA A 44 22.86 8.23 77.55
N GLU A 45 21.94 8.76 78.32
CA GLU A 45 22.03 9.56 79.60
C GLU A 45 21.72 11.05 79.39
N LYS A 46 20.83 11.68 80.12
CA LYS A 46 20.43 11.51 81.51
C LYS A 46 19.10 12.22 81.76
N ALA A 47 18.31 11.58 82.54
CA ALA A 47 17.15 12.14 83.22
C ALA A 47 17.50 13.22 84.20
N ALA A 48 16.63 14.18 84.35
CA ALA A 48 16.47 14.83 85.68
C ALA A 48 15.03 15.29 85.86
N SER A 49 14.43 14.73 86.84
CA SER A 49 13.16 14.95 87.48
C SER A 49 12.97 16.38 87.97
N ALA A 50 11.76 16.89 87.76
CA ALA A 50 11.16 17.83 88.69
C ALA A 50 9.68 17.56 88.81
N LYS A 51 9.25 16.97 89.88
CA LYS A 51 7.87 16.96 90.33
C LYS A 51 7.51 18.39 90.72
N SER A 52 6.39 18.86 90.23
CA SER A 52 5.65 19.97 90.85
C SER A 52 4.20 19.57 90.85
N ASP A 53 3.65 19.55 91.99
CA ASP A 53 2.29 19.32 92.40
C ASP A 53 1.37 20.28 91.65
N ALA A 54 0.33 19.77 91.03
CA ALA A 54 -0.77 20.54 90.42
C ALA A 54 -2.08 20.14 91.11
N GLU A 55 -2.61 21.05 91.76
CA GLU A 55 -3.96 21.17 92.31
C GLU A 55 -5.04 20.88 91.28
N PRO A 56 -6.20 20.31 91.57
CA PRO A 56 -7.22 19.91 90.59
C PRO A 56 -7.90 21.16 89.99
N ALA A 57 -7.69 21.34 88.66
CA ALA A 57 -8.33 22.41 87.95
C ALA A 57 -9.83 22.14 87.81
N SER A 58 -10.58 23.16 88.12
CA SER A 58 -12.02 23.37 87.82
C SER A 58 -12.40 22.95 86.42
N PRO A 59 -13.64 22.47 86.12
CA PRO A 59 -14.06 22.00 84.79
C PRO A 59 -13.93 23.13 83.80
N ALA A 60 -13.02 22.93 82.79
CA ALA A 60 -12.82 23.86 81.67
C ALA A 60 -14.13 24.03 80.95
N ALA A 61 -14.55 25.26 80.74
CA ALA A 61 -15.70 25.57 79.89
C ALA A 61 -15.55 24.92 78.52
N PRO A 62 -16.59 24.29 77.98
CA PRO A 62 -16.52 23.58 76.70
C PRO A 62 -16.05 24.52 75.57
N ALA A 63 -15.03 24.08 74.84
CA ALA A 63 -14.47 24.86 73.77
C ALA A 63 -15.56 25.16 72.71
N THR A 64 -15.81 26.45 72.44
CA THR A 64 -16.88 26.92 71.54
C THR A 64 -16.31 27.63 70.35
N HIS A 65 -16.93 27.47 69.24
CA HIS A 65 -16.65 28.21 68.00
C HIS A 65 -17.82 29.13 67.65
N THR A 66 -17.53 30.41 67.43
CA THR A 66 -18.57 31.36 66.98
C THR A 66 -18.69 31.30 65.45
N VAL A 67 -19.88 31.03 64.92
CA VAL A 67 -20.18 30.98 63.50
C VAL A 67 -19.99 32.36 62.88
N GLN A 68 -19.08 32.45 61.92
CA GLN A 68 -18.74 33.68 61.21
C GLN A 68 -18.88 33.49 59.70
N ARG A 69 -19.22 34.53 58.97
CA ARG A 69 -19.15 34.55 57.54
C ARG A 69 -17.70 34.72 57.12
N LYS A 70 -17.20 33.74 56.38
CA LYS A 70 -15.84 33.77 55.83
C LYS A 70 -15.86 33.45 54.36
N PRO A 71 -14.97 34.03 53.56
CA PRO A 71 -14.83 33.64 52.16
C PRO A 71 -14.38 32.20 52.08
N LEU A 72 -15.19 31.37 51.42
CA LEU A 72 -14.88 29.97 51.13
C LEU A 72 -14.49 29.83 49.66
N LYS A 73 -13.29 29.35 49.44
CA LYS A 73 -12.76 29.09 48.09
C LYS A 73 -12.19 27.68 48.03
N ILE A 74 -12.73 26.88 47.09
CA ILE A 74 -12.21 25.55 46.80
C ILE A 74 -11.44 25.64 45.50
N THR A 75 -10.17 25.29 45.53
CA THR A 75 -9.28 25.22 44.37
C THR A 75 -8.95 23.79 44.06
N VAL A 76 -8.87 23.49 42.77
CA VAL A 76 -8.38 22.23 42.24
C VAL A 76 -7.01 22.52 41.63
N ASP A 77 -5.98 21.91 42.19
CA ASP A 77 -4.61 22.07 41.72
C ASP A 77 -4.26 20.91 40.79
N LEU A 78 -3.85 21.24 39.57
CA LEU A 78 -3.53 20.27 38.50
C LEU A 78 -2.15 20.53 37.95
N ASP A 79 -1.44 19.46 37.59
CA ASP A 79 -0.22 19.56 36.82
C ASP A 79 -0.53 19.54 35.33
N GLY A 80 0.06 20.48 34.59
CA GLY A 80 -0.21 20.63 33.16
C GLY A 80 1.05 20.92 32.35
N VAL A 81 0.87 20.87 31.02
CA VAL A 81 1.90 21.19 30.04
C VAL A 81 1.30 22.14 29.00
N PHE A 82 2.05 23.19 28.66
CA PHE A 82 1.66 24.07 27.55
C PHE A 82 1.74 23.33 26.21
N GLU A 83 0.67 23.38 25.47
CA GLU A 83 0.52 22.78 24.15
C GLU A 83 0.08 23.85 23.15
N ALA A 84 0.67 23.84 21.96
CA ALA A 84 0.23 24.75 20.91
C ALA A 84 -1.12 24.32 20.34
N GLN A 85 -1.96 25.28 20.02
CA GLN A 85 -3.24 25.01 19.36
C GLN A 85 -3.08 24.60 17.89
N SER A 86 -2.03 25.09 17.23
CA SER A 86 -1.73 24.77 15.84
C SER A 86 -0.32 24.20 15.74
N ALA A 87 -0.24 22.95 15.34
CA ALA A 87 0.98 22.23 15.07
C ALA A 87 0.81 21.35 13.84
N SER A 88 1.83 21.24 13.01
CA SER A 88 1.86 20.37 11.85
C SER A 88 2.98 19.36 11.96
N GLU A 89 2.64 18.08 12.00
CA GLU A 89 3.60 16.98 11.97
C GLU A 89 4.10 16.76 10.55
N ILE A 90 5.41 16.69 10.40
CA ILE A 90 6.10 16.49 9.13
C ILE A 90 6.64 15.08 9.08
N ALA A 91 6.03 14.26 8.23
CA ALA A 91 6.45 12.89 7.97
C ALA A 91 6.72 12.69 6.47
N LEU A 92 7.71 11.85 6.16
CA LEU A 92 8.03 11.48 4.78
C LEU A 92 7.08 10.41 4.29
N LYS A 93 6.29 10.75 3.27
CA LYS A 93 5.39 9.81 2.61
C LYS A 93 5.61 9.89 1.11
N PHE A 94 5.89 8.76 0.50
CA PHE A 94 6.07 8.62 -0.94
C PHE A 94 4.98 7.71 -1.50
N ASP A 95 4.61 7.94 -2.75
CA ASP A 95 3.56 7.16 -3.42
C ASP A 95 4.14 5.96 -4.18
N GLU A 96 5.34 6.10 -4.76
CA GLU A 96 5.96 5.08 -5.61
C GLU A 96 7.42 4.80 -5.22
N TYR A 97 8.13 5.80 -4.72
CA TYR A 97 9.53 5.67 -4.36
C TYR A 97 9.69 4.93 -3.03
N MET A 98 10.44 3.82 -3.06
CA MET A 98 10.79 3.04 -1.87
C MET A 98 12.30 3.09 -1.64
N PRO A 99 12.78 4.03 -0.82
CA PRO A 99 14.20 4.07 -0.47
C PRO A 99 14.55 2.88 0.43
N ALA A 100 15.63 2.21 0.12
CA ALA A 100 16.15 1.11 0.92
C ALA A 100 17.62 1.34 1.26
N PRO A 101 18.02 1.20 2.54
CA PRO A 101 17.22 0.99 3.75
C PRO A 101 16.64 2.30 4.33
N ALA A 102 17.17 3.46 3.95
CA ALA A 102 16.81 4.77 4.48
C ALA A 102 17.24 5.87 3.50
N LEU A 103 16.80 7.10 3.76
CA LEU A 103 17.17 8.31 3.01
C LEU A 103 18.28 9.06 3.71
N THR A 104 19.26 9.53 2.96
CA THR A 104 20.36 10.34 3.47
C THR A 104 19.94 11.81 3.56
N VAL A 105 20.19 12.43 4.70
CA VAL A 105 19.93 13.86 4.93
C VAL A 105 21.09 14.69 4.39
N ILE A 106 20.80 15.65 3.50
CA ILE A 106 21.78 16.65 3.04
C ILE A 106 21.85 17.79 4.04
N SER A 107 20.68 18.34 4.40
CA SER A 107 20.57 19.43 5.36
C SER A 107 19.23 19.42 6.06
N ALA A 108 19.18 19.88 7.30
CA ALA A 108 17.95 20.05 8.05
C ALA A 108 18.02 21.32 8.91
N VAL A 109 16.88 21.96 9.15
CA VAL A 109 16.75 23.09 10.07
C VAL A 109 16.99 22.60 11.49
N LYS A 110 17.75 23.37 12.27
CA LYS A 110 18.06 23.02 13.67
C LYS A 110 16.81 23.03 14.56
N HIS A 111 16.82 22.17 15.56
CA HIS A 111 15.79 22.16 16.61
C HIS A 111 15.65 23.54 17.25
N GLY A 112 14.42 24.04 17.43
CA GLY A 112 14.15 25.38 17.93
C GLY A 112 14.29 26.50 16.88
N GLY A 113 14.65 26.18 15.64
CA GLY A 113 14.75 27.15 14.53
C GLY A 113 13.38 27.75 14.16
N ARG A 114 13.34 29.03 13.86
CA ARG A 114 12.13 29.70 13.35
C ARG A 114 12.07 29.59 11.85
N VAL A 115 10.91 29.24 11.34
CA VAL A 115 10.66 29.05 9.90
C VAL A 115 9.38 29.75 9.47
N LYS A 116 9.35 30.16 8.21
CA LYS A 116 8.15 30.67 7.54
C LYS A 116 7.54 29.58 6.66
N LYS A 117 6.28 29.76 6.31
CA LYS A 117 5.61 28.89 5.35
C LYS A 117 6.37 28.86 4.02
N GLY A 118 6.70 27.66 3.54
CA GLY A 118 7.46 27.43 2.32
C GLY A 118 8.97 27.28 2.51
N ASP A 119 9.53 27.62 3.69
CA ASP A 119 10.95 27.41 3.98
C ASP A 119 11.30 25.93 3.94
N VAL A 120 12.51 25.59 3.47
CA VAL A 120 13.00 24.22 3.42
C VAL A 120 13.34 23.75 4.83
N LEU A 121 12.69 22.70 5.28
CA LEU A 121 12.92 22.08 6.59
C LEU A 121 13.99 21.00 6.54
N VAL A 122 13.88 20.10 5.56
CA VAL A 122 14.83 19.01 5.32
C VAL A 122 15.05 18.88 3.83
N SER A 123 16.29 18.73 3.42
CA SER A 123 16.70 18.34 2.07
C SER A 123 17.32 16.96 2.13
N LEU A 124 16.79 16.05 1.34
CA LEU A 124 17.21 14.65 1.26
C LEU A 124 17.95 14.40 -0.05
N ASP A 125 18.80 13.39 -0.04
CA ASP A 125 19.54 12.97 -1.22
C ASP A 125 18.59 12.39 -2.27
N ALA A 126 18.63 12.95 -3.47
CA ALA A 126 17.78 12.56 -4.59
C ALA A 126 18.52 11.74 -5.66
N GLU A 127 19.83 11.54 -5.55
CA GLU A 127 20.64 10.96 -6.64
C GLU A 127 20.09 9.62 -7.14
N LYS A 128 19.70 8.73 -6.22
CA LYS A 128 19.14 7.42 -6.59
C LYS A 128 17.79 7.56 -7.29
N LEU A 129 16.96 8.49 -6.82
CA LEU A 129 15.64 8.73 -7.40
C LEU A 129 15.75 9.41 -8.76
N ASP A 130 16.67 10.38 -8.91
CA ASP A 130 16.93 11.06 -10.18
C ASP A 130 17.41 10.05 -11.24
N LYS A 131 18.29 9.10 -10.89
CA LYS A 131 18.68 7.99 -11.79
C LYS A 131 17.47 7.13 -12.18
N GLN A 132 16.64 6.73 -11.22
CA GLN A 132 15.43 5.94 -11.53
C GLN A 132 14.45 6.69 -12.44
N ILE A 133 14.32 8.00 -12.27
CA ILE A 133 13.47 8.85 -13.11
C ILE A 133 14.03 8.89 -14.53
N ASP A 134 15.35 9.06 -14.70
CA ASP A 134 15.98 9.14 -16.02
C ASP A 134 15.96 7.79 -16.75
N ASP A 135 16.21 6.69 -16.04
CA ASP A 135 16.08 5.33 -16.59
C ASP A 135 14.63 5.10 -17.05
N LEU A 136 13.64 5.36 -16.19
CA LEU A 136 12.24 5.18 -16.54
C LEU A 136 11.77 6.11 -17.67
N ARG A 137 12.33 7.32 -17.78
CA ARG A 137 12.06 8.24 -18.88
C ARG A 137 12.56 7.67 -20.21
N THR A 138 13.75 7.09 -20.21
CA THR A 138 14.34 6.43 -21.38
C THR A 138 13.52 5.20 -21.78
N ASP A 139 13.18 4.35 -20.82
CA ASP A 139 12.32 3.18 -21.03
C ASP A 139 10.94 3.57 -21.60
N LEU A 140 10.36 4.64 -21.09
CA LEU A 140 9.08 5.16 -21.59
C LEU A 140 9.20 5.66 -23.04
N GLN A 141 10.31 6.27 -23.42
CA GLN A 141 10.55 6.69 -24.81
C GLN A 141 10.63 5.46 -25.74
N LEU A 142 11.37 4.43 -25.34
CA LEU A 142 11.47 3.18 -26.08
C LEU A 142 10.11 2.47 -26.17
N ALA A 143 9.36 2.40 -25.07
CA ALA A 143 8.02 1.83 -25.05
C ALA A 143 7.04 2.58 -26.00
N LYS A 144 7.11 3.90 -26.06
CA LYS A 144 6.31 4.70 -27.00
C LYS A 144 6.67 4.43 -28.47
N LEU A 145 7.96 4.27 -28.77
CA LEU A 145 8.40 3.89 -30.12
C LEU A 145 7.92 2.48 -30.49
N GLY A 146 8.05 1.53 -29.56
CA GLY A 146 7.55 0.17 -29.75
C GLY A 146 6.04 0.14 -29.95
N LEU A 147 5.28 0.89 -29.17
CA LEU A 147 3.84 1.04 -29.34
C LEU A 147 3.49 1.59 -30.73
N LYS A 148 4.17 2.64 -31.17
CA LYS A 148 3.96 3.22 -32.50
C LYS A 148 4.23 2.20 -33.60
N GLN A 149 5.33 1.45 -33.52
CA GLN A 149 5.62 0.36 -34.48
C GLN A 149 4.52 -0.71 -34.50
N ALA A 150 4.02 -1.09 -33.32
CA ALA A 150 2.94 -2.06 -33.23
C ALA A 150 1.62 -1.52 -33.80
N GLU A 151 1.31 -0.24 -33.60
CA GLU A 151 0.15 0.45 -34.19
C GLU A 151 0.27 0.56 -35.72
N ASP A 152 1.45 0.92 -36.22
CA ASP A 152 1.72 0.95 -37.69
C ASP A 152 1.60 -0.44 -38.28
N GLY A 153 2.10 -1.49 -37.59
CA GLY A 153 1.95 -2.89 -37.99
C GLY A 153 0.48 -3.34 -38.01
N LEU A 154 -0.30 -2.94 -36.99
CA LEU A 154 -1.73 -3.22 -36.96
C LEU A 154 -2.46 -2.56 -38.14
N ALA A 155 -2.19 -1.29 -38.41
CA ALA A 155 -2.80 -0.57 -39.51
C ALA A 155 -2.45 -1.18 -40.88
N ALA A 156 -1.26 -1.76 -41.02
CA ALA A 156 -0.88 -2.54 -42.22
C ALA A 156 -1.68 -3.83 -42.35
N LEU A 157 -1.79 -4.61 -41.24
CA LEU A 157 -2.58 -5.85 -41.19
C LEU A 157 -4.06 -5.61 -41.47
N GLU A 158 -4.64 -4.55 -40.96
CA GLU A 158 -6.04 -4.18 -41.22
C GLU A 158 -6.31 -3.95 -42.69
N LYS A 159 -5.32 -3.45 -43.44
CA LYS A 159 -5.41 -3.23 -44.89
C LYS A 159 -5.15 -4.52 -45.68
N THR A 160 -4.20 -5.35 -45.25
CA THR A 160 -3.84 -6.57 -46.01
C THR A 160 -4.78 -7.73 -45.72
N THR A 161 -5.32 -7.88 -44.54
CA THR A 161 -6.27 -8.94 -44.14
C THR A 161 -7.43 -9.13 -45.14
N PRO A 162 -8.19 -8.10 -45.54
CA PRO A 162 -9.28 -8.28 -46.50
C PRO A 162 -8.77 -8.69 -47.88
N LEU A 163 -7.58 -8.24 -48.28
CA LEU A 163 -6.97 -8.62 -49.54
C LEU A 163 -6.55 -10.09 -49.55
N ASP A 164 -5.97 -10.56 -48.46
CA ASP A 164 -5.56 -11.95 -48.27
C ASP A 164 -6.78 -12.89 -48.22
N LEU A 165 -7.85 -12.49 -47.56
CA LEU A 165 -9.11 -13.24 -47.55
C LEU A 165 -9.71 -13.33 -48.95
N ALA A 166 -9.74 -12.22 -49.70
CA ALA A 166 -10.21 -12.22 -51.09
C ALA A 166 -9.30 -13.03 -52.03
N ALA A 167 -7.99 -13.06 -51.77
CA ALA A 167 -7.05 -13.93 -52.50
C ALA A 167 -7.32 -15.41 -52.19
N ASN A 168 -7.56 -15.77 -50.96
CA ASN A 168 -7.94 -17.13 -50.57
C ASN A 168 -9.26 -17.57 -51.22
N GLU A 169 -10.28 -16.71 -51.27
CA GLU A 169 -11.54 -17.03 -51.96
C GLU A 169 -11.34 -17.27 -53.45
N ARG A 170 -10.50 -16.46 -54.11
CA ARG A 170 -10.13 -16.67 -55.52
C ARG A 170 -9.39 -17.99 -55.70
N ALA A 171 -8.47 -18.34 -54.79
CA ALA A 171 -7.73 -19.61 -54.82
C ALA A 171 -8.68 -20.82 -54.70
N VAL A 172 -9.71 -20.74 -53.83
CA VAL A 172 -10.74 -21.78 -53.72
C VAL A 172 -11.50 -21.96 -55.06
N LYS A 173 -11.95 -20.85 -55.64
CA LYS A 173 -12.67 -20.88 -56.93
C LYS A 173 -11.78 -21.44 -58.04
N ALA A 174 -10.54 -21.02 -58.13
CA ALA A 174 -9.58 -21.55 -59.12
C ALA A 174 -9.36 -23.06 -58.94
N ASN A 175 -9.14 -23.52 -57.71
CA ASN A 175 -8.98 -24.95 -57.43
C ASN A 175 -10.23 -25.77 -57.84
N GLN A 176 -11.43 -25.25 -57.60
CA GLN A 176 -12.67 -25.89 -58.04
C GLN A 176 -12.79 -25.95 -59.58
N GLN A 177 -12.40 -24.87 -60.27
CA GLN A 177 -12.41 -24.79 -61.73
C GLN A 177 -11.38 -25.75 -62.31
N ASP A 178 -10.15 -25.78 -61.83
CA ASP A 178 -9.08 -26.69 -62.27
C ASP A 178 -9.52 -28.15 -62.15
N ARG A 179 -10.07 -28.51 -60.96
CA ARG A 179 -10.59 -29.87 -60.73
C ARG A 179 -11.73 -30.23 -61.70
N LYS A 180 -12.68 -29.31 -61.91
CA LYS A 180 -13.78 -29.51 -62.83
C LYS A 180 -13.29 -29.66 -64.25
N TYR A 181 -12.37 -28.80 -64.70
CA TYR A 181 -11.77 -28.88 -66.04
C TYR A 181 -11.09 -30.21 -66.28
N TYR A 182 -10.29 -30.69 -65.31
CA TYR A 182 -9.62 -31.97 -65.41
C TYR A 182 -10.61 -33.12 -65.55
N PHE A 183 -11.61 -33.25 -64.73
CA PHE A 183 -12.54 -34.39 -64.75
C PHE A 183 -13.55 -34.30 -65.87
N ASP A 184 -14.03 -33.14 -66.25
CA ASP A 184 -15.07 -32.98 -67.24
C ASP A 184 -14.50 -32.91 -68.65
N ILE A 185 -13.28 -32.44 -68.87
CA ILE A 185 -12.71 -32.17 -70.18
C ILE A 185 -11.42 -32.97 -70.41
N GLU A 186 -10.39 -32.76 -69.61
CA GLU A 186 -9.06 -33.29 -69.89
C GLU A 186 -9.00 -34.83 -69.79
N ARG A 187 -9.55 -35.38 -68.70
CA ARG A 187 -9.61 -36.82 -68.45
C ARG A 187 -10.35 -37.57 -69.57
N PRO A 188 -11.61 -37.20 -70.01
CA PRO A 188 -12.30 -37.83 -71.09
C PRO A 188 -11.57 -37.67 -72.43
N PHE A 189 -10.92 -36.52 -72.66
CA PHE A 189 -10.11 -36.30 -73.85
C PHE A 189 -8.90 -37.23 -73.89
N ASN A 190 -8.16 -37.40 -72.82
CA ASN A 190 -7.00 -38.29 -72.74
C ASN A 190 -7.39 -39.75 -72.99
N LEU A 191 -8.56 -40.19 -72.47
CA LEU A 191 -9.13 -41.53 -72.76
C LEU A 191 -9.41 -41.69 -74.23
N LYS A 192 -10.17 -40.75 -74.82
CA LYS A 192 -10.50 -40.80 -76.23
C LYS A 192 -9.27 -40.73 -77.11
N SER A 193 -8.25 -39.95 -76.73
CA SER A 193 -6.99 -39.82 -77.48
C SER A 193 -6.22 -41.13 -77.55
N ALA A 194 -6.15 -41.82 -76.41
CA ALA A 194 -5.50 -43.13 -76.31
C ALA A 194 -6.22 -44.20 -77.13
N GLU A 195 -7.57 -44.23 -77.08
CA GLU A 195 -8.38 -45.13 -77.89
C GLU A 195 -8.29 -44.82 -79.41
N PHE A 196 -8.32 -43.53 -79.74
CA PHE A 196 -8.18 -43.10 -81.16
C PHE A 196 -6.81 -43.47 -81.73
N SER A 197 -5.73 -43.30 -80.94
CA SER A 197 -4.39 -43.70 -81.39
C SER A 197 -4.30 -45.20 -81.70
N LEU A 198 -4.88 -46.03 -80.81
CA LEU A 198 -4.96 -47.47 -81.02
C LEU A 198 -5.78 -47.79 -82.31
N ARG A 199 -7.00 -47.22 -82.47
CA ARG A 199 -7.84 -47.44 -83.64
C ARG A 199 -7.13 -47.04 -84.95
N ARG A 200 -6.42 -45.90 -84.94
CA ARG A 200 -5.64 -45.46 -86.07
C ARG A 200 -4.56 -46.47 -86.47
N ALA A 201 -3.86 -47.02 -85.46
CA ALA A 201 -2.84 -48.05 -85.71
C ALA A 201 -3.45 -49.36 -86.19
N GLN A 202 -4.64 -49.76 -85.66
CA GLN A 202 -5.42 -50.91 -86.18
C GLN A 202 -5.78 -50.74 -87.61
N ASN A 203 -6.38 -49.60 -87.97
CA ASN A 203 -6.75 -49.32 -89.35
C ASN A 203 -5.51 -49.33 -90.28
N TYR A 204 -4.38 -48.83 -89.82
CA TYR A 204 -3.15 -48.82 -90.62
C TYR A 204 -2.61 -50.24 -90.87
N VAL A 205 -2.68 -51.16 -89.91
CA VAL A 205 -2.38 -52.57 -90.09
C VAL A 205 -3.33 -53.18 -91.11
N GLU A 206 -4.68 -52.94 -90.98
CA GLU A 206 -5.69 -53.44 -91.87
C GLU A 206 -5.45 -52.99 -93.32
N TYR A 207 -5.11 -51.70 -93.48
CA TYR A 207 -4.77 -51.19 -94.84
C TYR A 207 -3.50 -51.83 -95.41
N SER A 208 -2.46 -51.98 -94.56
CA SER A 208 -1.21 -52.58 -95.01
C SER A 208 -1.34 -54.11 -95.32
N GLU A 209 -2.23 -54.79 -94.58
CA GLU A 209 -2.57 -56.19 -94.85
C GLU A 209 -3.33 -56.34 -96.19
N GLU A 210 -4.28 -55.45 -96.40
CA GLU A 210 -5.06 -55.46 -97.62
C GLU A 210 -4.21 -55.09 -98.84
N GLU A 211 -3.31 -54.10 -98.71
CA GLU A 211 -2.38 -53.70 -99.76
C GLU A 211 -1.42 -54.87 -100.10
N LEU A 212 -0.84 -55.53 -99.10
CA LEU A 212 -0.01 -56.72 -99.33
C LEU A 212 -0.80 -57.85 -100.06
N ARG A 213 -2.02 -58.11 -99.54
CA ARG A 213 -2.92 -59.11 -100.18
C ARG A 213 -3.25 -58.82 -101.65
N GLN A 214 -3.49 -57.54 -101.91
CA GLN A 214 -3.74 -57.13 -103.30
C GLN A 214 -2.51 -57.26 -104.20
N LEU A 215 -1.35 -56.85 -103.66
CA LEU A 215 -0.07 -57.03 -104.39
C LEU A 215 0.27 -58.51 -104.57
N GLU A 216 0.08 -59.38 -103.59
CA GLU A 216 0.29 -60.80 -103.68
C GLU A 216 -0.68 -61.43 -104.77
N LYS A 217 -1.94 -61.03 -104.81
CA LYS A 217 -2.90 -61.50 -105.84
C LYS A 217 -2.52 -61.01 -107.21
N MET A 218 -2.08 -59.77 -107.33
CA MET A 218 -1.71 -59.19 -108.64
C MET A 218 -0.47 -59.90 -109.19
N TYR A 219 0.52 -60.16 -108.37
CA TYR A 219 1.76 -60.84 -108.80
C TYR A 219 1.60 -62.36 -108.92
N GLN A 220 0.57 -62.99 -108.33
CA GLN A 220 0.22 -64.41 -108.60
C GLN A 220 -0.46 -64.62 -109.95
N ALA A 221 -1.03 -63.58 -110.49
CA ALA A 221 -1.74 -63.66 -111.79
C ALA A 221 -0.84 -63.39 -113.00
N ASP A 222 0.38 -62.93 -112.82
CA ASP A 222 1.35 -62.61 -113.86
C ASP A 222 2.46 -63.70 -113.93
N GLU A 223 2.65 -64.39 -115.04
CA GLU A 223 3.59 -65.53 -115.18
C GLU A 223 5.07 -65.11 -115.33
N VAL A 224 5.38 -63.83 -115.29
CA VAL A 224 6.76 -63.32 -115.43
C VAL A 224 7.18 -62.60 -114.15
N THR A 225 7.99 -63.27 -113.28
CA THR A 225 8.50 -62.71 -112.07
C THR A 225 9.75 -61.89 -112.35
N GLU A 226 9.64 -60.56 -112.39
CA GLU A 226 10.81 -59.66 -112.47
C GLU A 226 11.37 -59.36 -111.03
N GLU A 227 12.70 -59.16 -110.91
CA GLU A 227 13.38 -58.85 -109.63
C GLU A 227 12.78 -57.63 -108.88
N THR A 228 12.16 -56.71 -109.64
CA THR A 228 11.49 -55.53 -109.12
C THR A 228 10.25 -55.87 -108.26
N GLU A 229 9.50 -56.93 -108.61
CA GLU A 229 8.26 -57.37 -107.94
C GLU A 229 8.60 -57.95 -106.56
N ALA A 230 9.69 -58.74 -106.47
CA ALA A 230 10.17 -59.28 -105.21
C ALA A 230 10.54 -58.19 -104.24
N ILE A 231 11.13 -57.06 -104.71
CA ILE A 231 11.47 -55.91 -103.87
C ILE A 231 10.22 -55.18 -103.38
N VAL A 232 9.18 -55.01 -104.23
CA VAL A 232 7.91 -54.37 -103.86
C VAL A 232 7.19 -55.21 -102.80
N LEU A 233 7.04 -56.51 -103.01
CA LEU A 233 6.46 -57.41 -101.99
C LEU A 233 7.24 -57.42 -100.69
N LYS A 234 8.54 -57.42 -100.72
CA LYS A 234 9.39 -57.33 -99.53
C LYS A 234 9.10 -56.02 -98.80
N ARG A 235 9.05 -54.87 -99.50
CA ARG A 235 8.71 -53.56 -98.90
C ARG A 235 7.35 -53.59 -98.26
N ALA A 236 6.32 -54.14 -98.93
CA ALA A 236 4.98 -54.24 -98.35
C ALA A 236 4.93 -55.12 -97.08
N ARG A 237 5.72 -56.23 -97.06
CA ARG A 237 5.84 -57.09 -95.91
C ARG A 237 6.58 -56.36 -94.72
N ASP A 238 7.68 -55.68 -95.06
CA ASP A 238 8.40 -54.88 -94.07
C ASP A 238 7.53 -53.73 -93.49
N GLN A 239 6.68 -53.13 -94.40
CA GLN A 239 5.69 -52.11 -94.04
C GLN A 239 4.61 -52.68 -93.13
N LEU A 240 4.08 -53.89 -93.43
CA LEU A 240 3.10 -54.57 -92.60
C LEU A 240 3.72 -54.96 -91.19
N GLU A 241 4.97 -55.44 -91.21
CA GLU A 241 5.68 -55.73 -89.91
C GLU A 241 5.86 -54.48 -89.05
N SER A 242 6.27 -53.36 -89.66
CA SER A 242 6.36 -52.07 -89.04
C SER A 242 5.00 -51.58 -88.55
N ALA A 243 3.92 -51.80 -89.33
CA ALA A 243 2.55 -51.46 -88.88
C ALA A 243 2.10 -52.31 -87.70
N LYS A 244 2.40 -53.60 -87.65
CA LYS A 244 2.12 -54.50 -86.50
C LYS A 244 2.88 -54.09 -85.27
N MET A 245 4.15 -53.73 -85.41
CA MET A 245 4.95 -53.21 -84.28
C MET A 245 4.39 -51.88 -83.75
N SER A 246 3.94 -50.98 -84.68
CA SER A 246 3.27 -49.72 -84.31
C SER A 246 1.95 -49.94 -83.57
N LEU A 247 1.15 -50.95 -84.05
CA LEU A 247 -0.07 -51.36 -83.38
C LEU A 247 0.21 -51.87 -81.94
N GLU A 248 1.19 -52.76 -81.74
CA GLU A 248 1.55 -53.29 -80.44
C GLU A 248 2.02 -52.18 -79.50
N SER A 249 2.89 -51.27 -80.01
CA SER A 249 3.30 -50.08 -79.26
C SER A 249 2.12 -49.20 -78.83
N SER A 250 1.15 -48.98 -79.77
CA SER A 250 -0.07 -48.18 -79.50
C SER A 250 -0.97 -48.87 -78.48
N ARG A 251 -1.03 -50.21 -78.51
CA ARG A 251 -1.79 -51.03 -77.52
C ARG A 251 -1.18 -50.91 -76.14
N ILE A 252 0.12 -51.13 -76.00
CA ILE A 252 0.85 -51.00 -74.77
C ILE A 252 0.68 -49.57 -74.17
N SER A 253 0.79 -48.54 -75.02
CA SER A 253 0.63 -47.14 -74.61
C SER A 253 -0.79 -46.84 -74.13
N ARG A 254 -1.82 -47.40 -74.81
CA ARG A 254 -3.22 -47.24 -74.39
C ARG A 254 -3.48 -47.96 -73.09
N ASP A 255 -3.01 -49.21 -72.94
CA ASP A 255 -3.19 -50.01 -71.72
C ASP A 255 -2.49 -49.32 -70.52
N PHE A 256 -1.26 -48.85 -70.73
CA PHE A 256 -0.56 -48.07 -69.74
C PHE A 256 -1.33 -46.78 -69.35
N ALA A 257 -1.86 -46.08 -70.36
CA ALA A 257 -2.62 -44.85 -70.08
C ALA A 257 -3.91 -45.13 -69.29
N ILE A 258 -4.62 -46.20 -69.58
CA ILE A 258 -5.88 -46.56 -68.90
C ILE A 258 -5.66 -47.18 -67.56
N GLU A 259 -4.71 -48.13 -67.40
CA GLU A 259 -4.48 -48.86 -66.17
C GLU A 259 -3.66 -48.09 -65.15
N PHE A 260 -2.74 -47.26 -65.60
CA PHE A 260 -1.78 -46.57 -64.66
C PHE A 260 -1.78 -45.05 -64.84
N GLY A 261 -1.70 -44.52 -66.06
CA GLY A 261 -1.47 -43.10 -66.28
C GLY A 261 -2.64 -42.22 -65.84
N ILE A 262 -3.86 -42.54 -66.30
CA ILE A 262 -5.07 -41.76 -65.97
C ILE A 262 -5.44 -41.95 -64.45
N PRO A 263 -5.49 -43.19 -63.91
CA PRO A 263 -5.79 -43.35 -62.49
C PRO A 263 -4.79 -42.62 -61.58
N ARG A 264 -3.49 -42.64 -61.87
CA ARG A 264 -2.47 -41.90 -61.14
C ARG A 264 -2.69 -40.39 -61.23
N ALA A 265 -3.03 -39.85 -62.36
CA ALA A 265 -3.36 -38.43 -62.57
C ALA A 265 -4.66 -38.04 -61.85
N ASP A 266 -5.67 -38.96 -61.85
CA ASP A 266 -6.90 -38.77 -61.05
C ASP A 266 -6.61 -38.63 -59.55
N GLU A 267 -5.78 -39.54 -58.97
CA GLU A 267 -5.37 -39.48 -57.55
C GLU A 267 -4.55 -38.22 -57.26
N GLN A 268 -3.56 -37.92 -58.11
CA GLN A 268 -2.74 -36.71 -57.93
C GLN A 268 -3.56 -35.42 -57.98
N THR A 269 -4.55 -35.38 -58.89
CA THR A 269 -5.45 -34.22 -58.99
C THR A 269 -6.36 -34.09 -57.78
N LYS A 270 -6.92 -35.20 -57.28
CA LYS A 270 -7.69 -35.21 -56.05
C LYS A 270 -6.86 -34.76 -54.85
N GLU A 271 -5.71 -35.40 -54.63
CA GLU A 271 -4.81 -35.09 -53.49
C GLU A 271 -4.33 -33.63 -53.52
N SER A 272 -3.92 -33.14 -54.70
CA SER A 272 -3.49 -31.74 -54.84
C SER A 272 -4.64 -30.75 -54.56
N SER A 273 -5.85 -31.09 -55.02
CA SER A 273 -7.06 -30.28 -54.75
C SER A 273 -7.42 -30.27 -53.28
N GLU A 274 -7.39 -31.41 -52.61
CA GLU A 274 -7.64 -31.50 -51.15
C GLU A 274 -6.60 -30.77 -50.34
N ARG A 275 -5.31 -30.92 -50.67
CA ARG A 275 -4.24 -30.16 -50.01
C ARG A 275 -4.41 -28.65 -50.17
N ARG A 276 -4.77 -28.15 -51.36
CA ARG A 276 -5.07 -26.74 -51.61
C ARG A 276 -6.28 -26.28 -50.82
N GLN A 277 -7.35 -27.10 -50.72
CA GLN A 277 -8.53 -26.78 -49.95
C GLN A 277 -8.20 -26.64 -48.46
N LEU A 278 -7.48 -27.61 -47.87
CA LEU A 278 -7.05 -27.54 -46.50
C LEU A 278 -6.15 -26.33 -46.22
N ALA A 279 -5.26 -25.99 -47.14
CA ALA A 279 -4.41 -24.80 -47.01
C ALA A 279 -5.23 -23.50 -46.96
N THR A 280 -6.26 -23.40 -47.83
CA THR A 280 -7.14 -22.21 -47.85
C THR A 280 -8.05 -22.14 -46.63
N GLU A 281 -8.56 -23.27 -46.14
CA GLU A 281 -9.31 -23.31 -44.88
C GLU A 281 -8.48 -22.87 -43.68
N ARG A 282 -7.24 -23.36 -43.57
CA ARG A 282 -6.29 -22.89 -42.56
C ARG A 282 -6.00 -21.40 -42.68
N ALA A 283 -5.77 -20.89 -43.88
CA ALA A 283 -5.53 -19.48 -44.11
C ALA A 283 -6.74 -18.61 -43.74
N ARG A 284 -7.96 -19.10 -43.99
CA ARG A 284 -9.21 -18.42 -43.62
C ARG A 284 -9.33 -18.21 -42.12
N ILE A 285 -8.80 -19.11 -41.30
CA ILE A 285 -8.78 -18.99 -39.85
C ILE A 285 -7.57 -18.17 -39.39
N ALA A 286 -6.37 -18.48 -39.90
CA ALA A 286 -5.12 -17.88 -39.42
C ALA A 286 -5.01 -16.38 -39.69
N VAL A 287 -5.56 -15.89 -40.83
CA VAL A 287 -5.45 -14.48 -41.22
C VAL A 287 -6.22 -13.55 -40.24
N PRO A 288 -7.51 -13.81 -39.91
CA PRO A 288 -8.21 -13.01 -38.89
C PRO A 288 -7.62 -13.16 -37.49
N GLU A 289 -7.16 -14.37 -37.13
CA GLU A 289 -6.50 -14.57 -35.84
C GLU A 289 -5.20 -13.76 -35.69
N ALA A 290 -4.42 -13.64 -36.75
CA ALA A 290 -3.21 -12.82 -36.76
C ALA A 290 -3.54 -11.34 -36.50
N LEU A 291 -4.59 -10.83 -37.12
CA LEU A 291 -5.09 -9.48 -36.87
C LEU A 291 -5.53 -9.29 -35.43
N GLN A 292 -6.32 -10.22 -34.90
CA GLN A 292 -6.79 -10.16 -33.50
C GLN A 292 -5.64 -10.23 -32.49
N ARG A 293 -4.65 -11.08 -32.74
CA ARG A 293 -3.44 -11.14 -31.87
C ARG A 293 -2.69 -9.82 -31.88
N GLN A 294 -2.55 -9.19 -33.04
CA GLN A 294 -1.89 -7.89 -33.13
C GLN A 294 -2.66 -6.79 -32.42
N GLN A 295 -4.00 -6.80 -32.50
CA GLN A 295 -4.85 -5.86 -31.76
C GLN A 295 -4.64 -5.99 -30.24
N ILE A 296 -4.63 -7.23 -29.72
CA ILE A 296 -4.39 -7.51 -28.31
C ILE A 296 -2.97 -7.05 -27.90
N GLU A 297 -1.96 -7.29 -28.73
CA GLU A 297 -0.59 -6.88 -28.41
C GLU A 297 -0.44 -5.34 -28.38
N VAL A 298 -1.05 -4.63 -29.31
CA VAL A 298 -1.10 -3.16 -29.29
C VAL A 298 -1.77 -2.64 -28.02
N GLU A 299 -2.92 -3.21 -27.65
CA GLU A 299 -3.63 -2.80 -26.44
C GLU A 299 -2.80 -3.07 -25.16
N LYS A 300 -2.15 -4.22 -25.07
CA LYS A 300 -1.24 -4.55 -23.99
C LYS A 300 -0.07 -3.54 -23.88
N GLN A 301 0.56 -3.21 -25.02
CA GLN A 301 1.65 -2.22 -25.04
C GLN A 301 1.16 -0.82 -24.67
N ARG A 302 -0.06 -0.45 -25.09
CA ARG A 302 -0.70 0.81 -24.71
C ARG A 302 -0.90 0.91 -23.20
N ILE A 303 -1.44 -0.15 -22.59
CA ILE A 303 -1.63 -0.21 -21.13
C ILE A 303 -0.29 -0.13 -20.40
N GLN A 304 0.73 -0.87 -20.84
CA GLN A 304 2.06 -0.83 -20.23
C GLN A 304 2.70 0.56 -20.33
N THR A 305 2.63 1.18 -21.49
CA THR A 305 3.15 2.55 -21.72
C THR A 305 2.43 3.57 -20.84
N ALA A 306 1.11 3.46 -20.68
CA ALA A 306 0.32 4.32 -19.81
C ALA A 306 0.71 4.15 -18.33
N ARG A 307 0.88 2.90 -17.86
CA ARG A 307 1.34 2.60 -16.49
C ARG A 307 2.75 3.15 -16.23
N SER A 308 3.67 3.00 -17.17
CA SER A 308 5.02 3.55 -17.05
C SER A 308 5.01 5.08 -16.99
N ALA A 309 4.14 5.73 -17.77
CA ALA A 309 3.96 7.18 -17.73
C ALA A 309 3.39 7.65 -16.39
N GLU A 310 2.41 6.94 -15.84
CA GLU A 310 1.85 7.23 -14.52
C GLU A 310 2.89 7.04 -13.41
N ARG A 311 3.65 5.95 -13.47
CA ARG A 311 4.76 5.68 -12.54
C ARG A 311 5.80 6.79 -12.57
N LEU A 312 6.20 7.24 -13.75
CA LEU A 312 7.12 8.36 -13.91
C LEU A 312 6.59 9.63 -13.24
N LYS A 313 5.30 9.94 -13.43
CA LYS A 313 4.66 11.10 -12.80
C LYS A 313 4.68 11.00 -11.27
N LYS A 314 4.41 9.81 -10.70
CA LYS A 314 4.46 9.58 -9.25
C LYS A 314 5.88 9.74 -8.71
N LEU A 315 6.89 9.17 -9.38
CA LEU A 315 8.29 9.34 -8.98
C LEU A 315 8.73 10.81 -9.05
N GLN A 316 8.29 11.59 -10.04
CA GLN A 316 8.55 13.02 -10.12
C GLN A 316 7.91 13.78 -8.96
N ALA A 317 6.68 13.46 -8.58
CA ALA A 317 6.03 14.04 -7.40
C ALA A 317 6.75 13.65 -6.10
N ASP A 318 7.20 12.40 -5.97
CA ASP A 318 8.00 11.95 -4.84
C ASP A 318 9.37 12.65 -4.77
N ARG A 319 9.94 12.96 -5.92
CA ARG A 319 11.19 13.74 -6.01
C ARG A 319 11.03 15.15 -5.43
N GLU A 320 9.90 15.81 -5.67
CA GLU A 320 9.60 17.11 -5.07
C GLU A 320 9.46 17.01 -3.55
N ARG A 321 8.91 15.89 -3.03
CA ARG A 321 8.74 15.63 -1.60
C ARG A 321 10.06 15.37 -0.85
N LEU A 322 11.16 15.05 -1.56
CA LEU A 322 12.49 14.96 -0.94
C LEU A 322 12.99 16.32 -0.43
N THR A 323 12.45 17.42 -0.90
CA THR A 323 12.65 18.75 -0.34
C THR A 323 11.44 19.12 0.51
N VAL A 324 11.51 18.79 1.78
CA VAL A 324 10.41 19.00 2.73
C VAL A 324 10.31 20.47 3.08
N ARG A 325 9.12 21.06 2.91
CA ARG A 325 8.86 22.47 3.18
C ARG A 325 7.87 22.67 4.33
N SER A 326 8.01 23.81 5.02
CA SER A 326 7.09 24.15 6.11
C SER A 326 5.70 24.51 5.59
N PRO A 327 4.62 23.89 6.11
CA PRO A 327 3.25 24.23 5.74
C PRO A 327 2.75 25.51 6.44
N LEU A 328 3.41 25.96 7.52
CA LEU A 328 3.01 27.11 8.34
C LEU A 328 4.22 27.84 8.91
N ASP A 329 3.99 29.07 9.37
CA ASP A 329 4.98 29.84 10.10
C ASP A 329 5.09 29.32 11.53
N GLY A 330 6.32 29.09 12.02
CA GLY A 330 6.45 28.54 13.38
C GLY A 330 7.86 28.27 13.83
N VAL A 331 7.95 27.47 14.87
CA VAL A 331 9.19 26.97 15.45
C VAL A 331 9.25 25.45 15.23
N VAL A 332 10.40 24.97 14.82
CA VAL A 332 10.63 23.56 14.50
C VAL A 332 11.00 22.79 15.77
N TYR A 333 10.26 21.72 16.05
CA TYR A 333 10.58 20.75 17.08
C TYR A 333 10.85 19.39 16.41
N TYR A 334 11.90 18.70 16.83
CA TYR A 334 12.18 17.36 16.33
C TYR A 334 11.23 16.34 16.94
N GLY A 335 10.74 15.44 16.11
CA GLY A 335 9.85 14.36 16.49
C GLY A 335 8.38 14.73 16.61
N LYS A 336 7.63 13.79 17.11
CA LYS A 336 6.20 13.90 17.33
C LYS A 336 5.87 14.59 18.63
N CYS A 337 4.86 15.46 18.62
CA CYS A 337 4.31 16.03 19.85
C CYS A 337 3.28 15.06 20.46
N THR A 338 3.63 14.42 21.55
CA THR A 338 2.69 13.57 22.31
C THR A 338 2.38 14.24 23.63
N ARG A 339 1.13 14.71 23.79
CA ARG A 339 0.66 15.37 25.03
C ARG A 339 1.55 16.55 25.45
N GLY A 340 1.93 17.38 24.47
CA GLY A 340 2.78 18.54 24.71
C GLY A 340 4.27 18.24 24.93
N LYS A 341 4.70 16.98 24.89
CA LYS A 341 6.10 16.57 25.06
C LYS A 341 6.68 16.05 23.75
N PHE A 342 7.98 16.31 23.54
CA PHE A 342 8.76 15.87 22.38
C PHE A 342 9.81 14.85 22.84
N SER A 343 9.42 13.58 23.00
CA SER A 343 10.29 12.52 23.54
C SER A 343 11.42 12.11 22.59
N ASP A 344 11.17 12.22 21.25
CA ASP A 344 12.05 11.69 20.24
C ASP A 344 13.06 12.72 19.69
N ALA A 345 13.17 13.88 20.35
CA ALA A 345 13.99 15.00 19.86
C ALA A 345 15.48 14.64 19.79
N GLN A 346 16.02 13.93 20.78
CA GLN A 346 17.44 13.59 20.84
C GLN A 346 17.87 12.56 19.80
N PRO A 347 17.21 11.40 19.66
CA PRO A 347 17.53 10.42 18.62
C PRO A 347 17.42 11.01 17.19
N LEU A 348 16.41 11.85 16.97
CA LEU A 348 16.20 12.49 15.68
C LEU A 348 17.23 13.57 15.37
N ALA A 349 17.78 14.25 16.39
CA ALA A 349 18.86 15.22 16.21
C ALA A 349 20.10 14.56 15.56
N ASP A 350 20.40 13.33 15.91
CA ASP A 350 21.50 12.58 15.31
C ASP A 350 21.18 12.12 13.88
N SER A 351 19.95 11.70 13.63
CA SER A 351 19.49 11.28 12.29
C SER A 351 19.35 12.46 11.32
N LEU A 352 19.04 13.67 11.80
CA LEU A 352 18.83 14.86 10.97
C LEU A 352 20.11 15.69 10.72
N ARG A 353 21.28 15.16 11.07
CA ARG A 353 22.56 15.74 10.65
C ARG A 353 22.83 15.50 9.18
N ALA A 354 23.69 16.31 8.58
CA ALA A 354 24.20 16.03 7.24
C ALA A 354 24.88 14.67 7.21
N GLY A 355 24.48 13.81 6.28
CA GLY A 355 24.90 12.41 6.19
C GLY A 355 24.14 11.45 7.08
N GLY A 356 23.24 11.93 7.95
CA GLY A 356 22.37 11.09 8.76
C GLY A 356 21.30 10.37 7.93
N MET A 357 20.64 9.37 8.53
CA MET A 357 19.65 8.54 7.85
C MET A 357 18.28 8.69 8.51
N VAL A 358 17.25 8.84 7.68
CA VAL A 358 15.85 8.92 8.10
C VAL A 358 14.99 7.86 7.40
N GLN A 359 13.98 7.37 8.11
CA GLN A 359 13.09 6.33 7.60
C GLN A 359 11.78 6.91 7.06
N MET A 360 11.13 6.16 6.17
CA MET A 360 9.79 6.49 5.71
C MET A 360 8.77 6.39 6.84
N ASN A 361 7.69 7.18 6.72
CA ASN A 361 6.57 7.22 7.66
C ASN A 361 6.92 7.64 9.09
N GLN A 362 8.18 8.00 9.36
CA GLN A 362 8.60 8.57 10.62
C GLN A 362 8.27 10.06 10.64
N VAL A 363 7.70 10.55 11.75
CA VAL A 363 7.55 11.99 11.98
C VAL A 363 8.92 12.56 12.33
N LEU A 364 9.49 13.34 11.42
CA LEU A 364 10.82 13.93 11.59
C LEU A 364 10.78 15.16 12.47
N MET A 365 9.80 16.01 12.22
CA MET A 365 9.66 17.33 12.86
C MET A 365 8.19 17.65 13.07
N THR A 366 7.92 18.51 14.03
CA THR A 366 6.64 19.17 14.21
C THR A 366 6.89 20.67 14.15
N VAL A 367 6.24 21.37 13.22
CA VAL A 367 6.26 22.83 13.18
C VAL A 367 5.13 23.36 14.02
N VAL A 368 5.45 24.17 14.97
CA VAL A 368 4.52 24.66 15.99
C VAL A 368 4.37 26.16 15.88
N GLN A 369 3.12 26.62 15.75
CA GLN A 369 2.83 28.06 15.74
C GLN A 369 2.85 28.59 17.17
N PRO A 370 3.64 29.63 17.48
CA PRO A 370 3.78 30.15 18.83
C PRO A 370 2.56 30.94 19.33
N GLN A 371 1.59 31.19 18.46
CA GLN A 371 0.37 31.92 18.81
C GLN A 371 -0.76 30.94 19.13
N GLY A 372 -1.51 31.24 20.22
CA GLY A 372 -2.62 30.37 20.66
C GLY A 372 -2.09 29.11 21.38
N MET A 373 -1.85 29.26 22.68
CA MET A 373 -1.50 28.13 23.52
C MET A 373 -2.69 27.66 24.35
N SER A 374 -2.74 26.37 24.57
CA SER A 374 -3.60 25.69 25.53
C SER A 374 -2.75 25.00 26.59
N VAL A 375 -3.33 24.71 27.71
CA VAL A 375 -2.69 23.85 28.71
C VAL A 375 -3.45 22.53 28.73
N ARG A 376 -2.73 21.45 28.59
CA ARG A 376 -3.23 20.11 28.85
C ARG A 376 -2.84 19.74 30.26
N ALA A 377 -3.82 19.55 31.15
CA ALA A 377 -3.63 19.19 32.53
C ALA A 377 -4.07 17.76 32.81
N THR A 378 -3.38 17.09 33.72
CA THR A 378 -3.76 15.77 34.20
C THR A 378 -4.64 15.92 35.42
N VAL A 379 -5.82 15.32 35.39
CA VAL A 379 -6.82 15.36 36.48
C VAL A 379 -6.86 14.01 37.17
N PRO A 380 -6.61 13.95 38.46
CA PRO A 380 -6.87 12.77 39.27
C PRO A 380 -8.36 12.45 39.33
N GLU A 381 -8.71 11.17 39.40
CA GLU A 381 -10.12 10.70 39.41
C GLU A 381 -10.93 11.26 40.60
N ASP A 382 -10.33 11.40 41.75
CA ASP A 382 -10.95 11.93 42.95
C ASP A 382 -11.40 13.41 42.84
N GLN A 383 -10.83 14.14 41.88
CA GLN A 383 -11.15 15.56 41.64
C GLN A 383 -12.12 15.80 40.49
N LEU A 384 -12.48 14.77 39.71
CA LEU A 384 -13.34 14.90 38.55
C LEU A 384 -14.71 15.49 38.90
N HIS A 385 -15.31 15.09 40.01
CA HIS A 385 -16.62 15.54 40.46
C HIS A 385 -16.70 17.07 40.70
N ARG A 386 -15.54 17.73 40.83
CA ARG A 386 -15.43 19.20 41.06
C ARG A 386 -15.23 19.97 39.76
N LEU A 387 -14.97 19.30 38.65
CA LEU A 387 -14.70 19.95 37.39
C LEU A 387 -15.97 20.15 36.57
N ARG A 388 -16.12 21.35 36.05
CA ARG A 388 -17.18 21.70 35.08
C ARG A 388 -16.57 22.56 33.98
N PRO A 389 -16.97 22.39 32.71
CA PRO A 389 -16.53 23.28 31.65
C PRO A 389 -16.85 24.74 32.01
N GLY A 390 -15.95 25.65 31.68
CA GLY A 390 -16.09 27.07 31.98
C GLY A 390 -15.47 27.50 33.32
N LEU A 391 -14.94 26.59 34.13
CA LEU A 391 -14.23 26.98 35.36
C LEU A 391 -13.03 27.87 35.05
N SER A 392 -12.96 29.01 35.73
CA SER A 392 -11.86 29.95 35.64
C SER A 392 -10.77 29.63 36.67
N GLY A 393 -9.52 29.91 36.28
CA GLY A 393 -8.37 29.70 37.11
C GLY A 393 -7.14 30.42 36.59
N ILE A 394 -6.00 30.01 37.10
CA ILE A 394 -4.69 30.53 36.69
C ILE A 394 -3.76 29.37 36.35
N ALA A 395 -3.01 29.52 35.28
CA ALA A 395 -1.88 28.65 34.94
C ALA A 395 -0.57 29.39 35.27
N ILE A 396 0.30 28.73 36.00
CA ILE A 396 1.58 29.26 36.48
C ILE A 396 2.68 28.39 35.85
N PRO A 397 3.46 28.91 34.87
CA PRO A 397 4.58 28.15 34.32
C PRO A 397 5.65 27.88 35.38
N ASN A 398 6.19 26.66 35.42
CA ASN A 398 7.23 26.32 36.41
C ASN A 398 8.51 27.13 36.22
N GLY A 399 8.84 27.53 34.98
CA GLY A 399 9.99 28.38 34.70
C GLY A 399 9.80 29.87 35.04
N PHE A 400 8.54 30.30 35.28
CA PHE A 400 8.18 31.70 35.58
C PHE A 400 7.13 31.74 36.71
N PRO A 401 7.52 31.53 37.98
CA PRO A 401 6.57 31.40 39.09
C PRO A 401 5.73 32.66 39.35
N ASP A 402 6.26 33.82 39.02
CA ASP A 402 5.56 35.11 39.20
C ASP A 402 4.51 35.38 38.14
N LEU A 403 4.54 34.64 37.04
CA LEU A 403 3.62 34.83 35.91
C LEU A 403 2.32 34.04 36.14
N LYS A 404 1.23 34.74 36.36
CA LYS A 404 -0.12 34.15 36.52
C LYS A 404 -0.94 34.39 35.27
N LEU A 405 -1.15 33.36 34.51
CA LEU A 405 -1.90 33.41 33.24
C LEU A 405 -3.36 33.02 33.50
N PRO A 406 -4.33 33.86 33.08
CA PRO A 406 -5.73 33.48 33.16
C PRO A 406 -5.97 32.23 32.31
N ALA A 407 -6.58 31.22 32.90
CA ALA A 407 -6.91 29.97 32.28
C ALA A 407 -8.39 29.63 32.48
N VAL A 408 -9.03 29.09 31.46
CA VAL A 408 -10.42 28.64 31.51
C VAL A 408 -10.49 27.19 31.04
N LEU A 409 -11.10 26.33 31.87
CA LEU A 409 -11.34 24.93 31.51
C LEU A 409 -12.30 24.86 30.33
N SER A 410 -11.82 24.35 29.20
CA SER A 410 -12.59 24.20 27.97
C SER A 410 -13.37 22.90 27.96
N GLN A 411 -12.67 21.82 28.23
CA GLN A 411 -13.23 20.46 28.26
C GLN A 411 -12.32 19.53 29.05
N TRP A 412 -12.84 18.43 29.49
CA TRP A 412 -12.09 17.30 30.05
C TRP A 412 -12.48 16.00 29.34
N SER A 413 -11.59 15.04 29.31
CA SER A 413 -11.82 13.75 28.67
C SER A 413 -12.66 12.85 29.58
N GLU A 414 -13.70 12.23 29.05
CA GLU A 414 -14.48 11.21 29.75
C GLU A 414 -13.77 9.84 29.77
N ILE A 415 -12.70 9.70 28.95
CA ILE A 415 -11.92 8.48 28.84
C ILE A 415 -10.64 8.65 29.65
N PRO A 416 -10.29 7.71 30.56
CA PRO A 416 -9.05 7.76 31.31
C PRO A 416 -7.84 7.60 30.37
N VAL A 417 -6.81 8.37 30.63
CA VAL A 417 -5.56 8.37 29.84
C VAL A 417 -4.50 7.47 30.46
N GLY A 418 -4.71 7.12 31.70
CA GLY A 418 -3.93 6.20 32.52
C GLY A 418 -4.71 5.80 33.75
N PRO A 419 -4.20 4.89 34.57
CA PRO A 419 -4.88 4.49 35.81
C PRO A 419 -5.22 5.69 36.69
N GLY A 420 -6.52 5.94 36.92
CA GLY A 420 -7.02 7.04 37.77
C GLY A 420 -6.67 8.44 37.25
N SER A 421 -6.40 8.62 35.96
CA SER A 421 -5.97 9.91 35.41
C SER A 421 -6.74 10.26 34.16
N PHE A 422 -7.21 11.51 34.09
CA PHE A 422 -7.98 12.07 32.96
C PHE A 422 -7.29 13.32 32.41
N ASP A 423 -7.55 13.63 31.13
CA ASP A 423 -7.03 14.86 30.52
C ASP A 423 -8.05 15.99 30.60
N ALA A 424 -7.58 17.17 30.92
CA ALA A 424 -8.32 18.42 30.84
C ALA A 424 -7.59 19.40 29.93
N THR A 425 -8.33 20.09 29.06
CA THR A 425 -7.80 21.11 28.17
C THR A 425 -8.30 22.48 28.64
N LEU A 426 -7.35 23.37 28.89
CA LEU A 426 -7.61 24.73 29.30
C LEU A 426 -7.16 25.71 28.22
N LYS A 427 -8.00 26.69 27.92
CA LYS A 427 -7.61 27.85 27.10
C LYS A 427 -6.88 28.84 27.99
N VAL A 428 -5.71 29.25 27.55
CA VAL A 428 -4.89 30.26 28.27
C VAL A 428 -4.79 31.50 27.38
N ASN A 429 -5.06 32.64 27.97
CA ASN A 429 -4.93 33.91 27.26
C ASN A 429 -3.48 34.42 27.51
N LEU A 430 -2.66 34.33 26.45
CA LEU A 430 -1.32 34.87 26.41
C LEU A 430 -1.37 36.31 25.90
N ALA A 431 -1.01 37.26 26.73
CA ALA A 431 -0.78 38.61 26.22
C ALA A 431 0.41 38.61 25.24
N LYS A 432 0.42 39.53 24.29
CA LYS A 432 1.41 39.58 23.19
C LYS A 432 2.88 39.63 23.63
N ASP A 433 3.14 39.97 24.90
CA ASP A 433 4.49 40.17 25.45
C ASP A 433 5.10 38.90 26.07
N HIS A 434 4.34 37.79 26.16
CA HIS A 434 4.83 36.56 26.81
C HIS A 434 5.48 35.57 25.80
N LYS A 435 6.46 36.07 25.04
CA LYS A 435 7.22 35.28 24.06
C LYS A 435 8.11 34.17 24.68
N ALA A 436 8.26 34.18 25.98
CA ALA A 436 9.12 33.21 26.72
C ALA A 436 8.45 31.86 26.99
N ILE A 437 7.12 31.78 26.82
CA ILE A 437 6.39 30.51 27.02
C ILE A 437 6.45 29.69 25.76
N VAL A 438 6.94 28.46 25.88
CA VAL A 438 7.12 27.54 24.76
C VAL A 438 6.31 26.26 24.99
N PRO A 439 5.82 25.62 23.93
CA PRO A 439 5.18 24.29 24.01
C PRO A 439 6.11 23.28 24.69
N GLY A 440 5.56 22.42 25.54
CA GLY A 440 6.32 21.46 26.32
C GLY A 440 6.73 21.96 27.70
N MET A 441 6.53 23.23 28.01
CA MET A 441 6.82 23.78 29.35
C MET A 441 5.77 23.28 30.34
N ALA A 442 6.23 22.75 31.48
CA ALA A 442 5.35 22.33 32.58
C ALA A 442 4.77 23.53 33.33
N CYS A 443 3.56 23.41 33.82
CA CYS A 443 2.87 24.43 34.60
C CYS A 443 2.00 23.80 35.69
N LYS A 444 1.70 24.60 36.72
CA LYS A 444 0.68 24.29 37.72
C LYS A 444 -0.57 25.09 37.41
N VAL A 445 -1.71 24.42 37.37
CA VAL A 445 -3.01 25.03 37.10
C VAL A 445 -3.81 25.03 38.41
N LYS A 446 -4.33 26.19 38.79
CA LYS A 446 -5.23 26.34 39.93
C LYS A 446 -6.59 26.77 39.45
N LEU A 447 -7.54 25.85 39.41
CA LEU A 447 -8.93 26.11 39.02
C LEU A 447 -9.74 26.44 40.27
N THR A 448 -10.64 27.40 40.14
CA THR A 448 -11.57 27.73 41.22
C THR A 448 -12.87 26.95 40.99
N ALA A 449 -13.01 25.84 41.73
CA ALA A 449 -14.20 24.98 41.61
C ALA A 449 -15.43 25.59 42.30
N TYR A 450 -15.19 26.28 43.40
CA TYR A 450 -16.26 26.96 44.18
C TYR A 450 -15.70 28.21 44.84
N ALA A 451 -16.46 29.29 44.82
CA ALA A 451 -16.11 30.53 45.51
C ALA A 451 -17.36 31.24 46.00
N GLN A 452 -17.46 31.36 47.29
CA GLN A 452 -18.54 32.15 47.95
C GLN A 452 -17.90 33.16 48.89
N LYS A 453 -18.20 34.44 48.70
CA LYS A 453 -17.57 35.51 49.47
C LYS A 453 -18.07 35.55 50.91
N ASN A 454 -19.30 35.16 51.19
CA ASN A 454 -20.01 35.29 52.47
C ASN A 454 -20.61 33.94 52.89
N ALA A 455 -19.87 32.85 52.93
CA ALA A 455 -20.33 31.54 53.36
C ALA A 455 -20.31 31.47 54.91
N LEU A 456 -21.34 30.90 55.51
CA LEU A 456 -21.33 30.51 56.92
C LEU A 456 -20.43 29.26 57.02
N ALA A 457 -19.26 29.40 57.60
CA ALA A 457 -18.26 28.32 57.63
C ALA A 457 -17.95 27.94 59.08
N VAL A 458 -17.98 26.65 59.36
CA VAL A 458 -17.62 26.06 60.63
C VAL A 458 -16.49 25.07 60.45
N PRO A 459 -15.63 24.82 61.47
CA PRO A 459 -14.64 23.73 61.40
C PRO A 459 -15.38 22.40 61.16
N ALA A 460 -14.80 21.52 60.32
CA ALA A 460 -15.41 20.24 60.01
C ALA A 460 -15.64 19.34 61.22
N SER A 461 -14.88 19.55 62.29
CA SER A 461 -14.97 18.82 63.59
C SER A 461 -16.22 19.16 64.40
N VAL A 462 -16.91 20.28 64.09
CA VAL A 462 -18.10 20.73 64.80
C VAL A 462 -19.39 20.03 64.32
N VAL A 463 -19.37 19.53 63.08
CA VAL A 463 -20.55 18.89 62.49
C VAL A 463 -20.45 17.39 62.70
N MET A 464 -21.43 16.84 63.38
CA MET A 464 -21.56 15.41 63.68
C MET A 464 -22.62 14.81 62.79
N THR A 465 -22.44 13.51 62.45
CA THR A 465 -23.43 12.73 61.67
C THR A 465 -24.13 11.77 62.61
N ASP A 466 -25.44 11.71 62.56
CA ASP A 466 -26.26 10.74 63.29
C ASP A 466 -26.10 9.36 62.62
N GLU A 467 -25.81 8.34 63.42
CA GLU A 467 -25.54 6.97 62.91
C GLU A 467 -26.80 6.29 62.35
N PHE A 468 -28.01 6.77 62.73
CA PHE A 468 -29.25 6.13 62.29
C PHE A 468 -29.88 6.78 61.08
N ASP A 469 -29.87 8.14 61.00
CA ASP A 469 -30.61 8.88 59.96
C ASP A 469 -29.69 9.58 58.95
N ASP A 470 -28.37 9.42 59.07
CA ASP A 470 -27.35 10.11 58.28
C ASP A 470 -27.52 11.65 58.25
N GLN A 471 -28.31 12.17 59.20
CA GLN A 471 -28.55 13.60 59.36
C GLN A 471 -27.34 14.27 60.05
N ARG A 472 -26.97 15.41 59.53
CA ARG A 472 -25.88 16.20 60.08
C ARG A 472 -26.43 17.22 61.06
N TYR A 473 -25.81 17.27 62.22
CA TYR A 473 -26.23 18.16 63.32
C TYR A 473 -25.02 18.79 64.00
N VAL A 474 -25.30 19.88 64.72
CA VAL A 474 -24.33 20.58 65.59
C VAL A 474 -24.98 20.80 66.94
N TYR A 475 -24.14 20.94 67.97
CA TYR A 475 -24.61 21.39 69.31
C TYR A 475 -24.49 22.91 69.43
N LEU A 476 -25.64 23.58 69.44
CA LEU A 476 -25.75 25.04 69.63
C LEU A 476 -25.86 25.37 71.11
N ILE A 477 -25.11 26.36 71.60
CA ILE A 477 -25.26 26.86 72.94
C ILE A 477 -26.34 27.94 72.93
N GLY A 478 -27.47 27.65 73.62
CA GLY A 478 -28.54 28.62 73.83
C GLY A 478 -28.13 29.75 74.78
N LYS A 479 -28.93 30.78 74.83
CA LYS A 479 -28.72 31.90 75.78
C LYS A 479 -28.70 31.45 77.22
N ASP A 480 -29.26 30.29 77.56
CA ASP A 480 -29.34 29.65 78.86
C ASP A 480 -28.12 28.76 79.19
N GLY A 481 -27.09 28.77 78.32
CA GLY A 481 -25.84 27.98 78.50
C GLY A 481 -26.02 26.48 78.26
N LYS A 482 -27.18 25.98 77.87
CA LYS A 482 -27.46 24.59 77.58
C LYS A 482 -27.16 24.27 76.11
N ALA A 483 -26.56 23.10 75.80
CA ALA A 483 -26.30 22.62 74.50
C ALA A 483 -27.60 21.99 73.91
N ALA A 484 -28.06 22.43 72.71
CA ALA A 484 -29.17 21.86 72.00
C ALA A 484 -28.74 21.28 70.66
N LYS A 485 -29.15 20.03 70.37
CA LYS A 485 -28.94 19.40 69.04
C LYS A 485 -29.74 20.13 68.00
N ARG A 486 -29.10 20.59 66.93
CA ARG A 486 -29.76 21.28 65.82
C ARG A 486 -29.32 20.70 64.48
N ASN A 487 -30.26 20.24 63.70
CA ASN A 487 -30.01 19.72 62.37
C ASN A 487 -29.56 20.85 61.44
N VAL A 488 -28.52 20.58 60.64
CA VAL A 488 -27.96 21.55 59.71
C VAL A 488 -27.85 20.95 58.30
N THR A 489 -28.12 21.76 57.29
CA THR A 489 -27.85 21.41 55.93
C THR A 489 -26.46 21.89 55.57
N VAL A 490 -25.56 20.96 55.24
CA VAL A 490 -24.18 21.27 54.87
C VAL A 490 -24.04 21.52 53.39
N GLY A 491 -23.20 22.47 53.04
CA GLY A 491 -22.81 22.79 51.67
C GLY A 491 -21.46 22.17 51.32
N GLN A 492 -20.60 22.96 50.70
CA GLN A 492 -19.26 22.50 50.25
C GLN A 492 -18.25 22.35 51.40
N LYS A 493 -17.44 21.30 51.31
CA LYS A 493 -16.39 20.99 52.32
C LYS A 493 -15.03 21.35 51.79
N THR A 494 -14.24 22.07 52.58
CA THR A 494 -12.78 22.20 52.40
C THR A 494 -12.05 21.33 53.43
N ASP A 495 -10.73 21.25 53.35
CA ASP A 495 -9.91 20.47 54.33
C ASP A 495 -10.13 20.87 55.76
N LYS A 496 -10.46 22.13 56.02
CA LYS A 496 -10.57 22.69 57.40
C LYS A 496 -11.97 23.19 57.73
N LEU A 497 -12.76 23.62 56.77
CA LEU A 497 -14.03 24.28 56.98
C LEU A 497 -15.16 23.57 56.19
N LEU A 498 -16.36 23.56 56.78
CA LEU A 498 -17.57 23.04 56.18
C LEU A 498 -18.58 24.20 56.08
N GLU A 499 -19.11 24.38 54.92
CA GLU A 499 -20.19 25.37 54.69
C GLU A 499 -21.51 24.87 55.27
N ILE A 500 -22.24 25.75 55.92
CA ILE A 500 -23.57 25.49 56.36
C ILE A 500 -24.54 26.28 55.48
N ALA A 501 -25.33 25.53 54.71
CA ALA A 501 -26.33 26.12 53.78
C ALA A 501 -27.61 26.58 54.52
N ALA A 502 -28.01 25.83 55.56
CA ALA A 502 -29.18 26.17 56.36
C ALA A 502 -29.03 25.59 57.79
N GLY A 503 -29.68 26.23 58.79
CA GLY A 503 -29.77 25.73 60.13
C GLY A 503 -28.98 26.55 61.20
N LEU A 504 -28.05 27.43 60.77
CA LEU A 504 -27.30 28.31 61.66
C LEU A 504 -27.42 29.77 61.23
N ALA A 505 -27.32 30.67 62.21
CA ALA A 505 -27.23 32.12 62.02
C ALA A 505 -25.80 32.61 62.33
N GLU A 506 -25.45 33.77 61.79
CA GLU A 506 -24.18 34.44 62.12
C GLU A 506 -24.18 34.85 63.60
N GLY A 507 -23.14 34.53 64.31
CA GLY A 507 -23.01 34.79 65.74
C GLY A 507 -23.40 33.61 66.63
N ASP A 508 -23.99 32.55 66.11
CA ASP A 508 -24.31 31.34 66.85
C ASP A 508 -23.02 30.71 67.44
N LYS A 509 -23.10 30.25 68.72
CA LYS A 509 -21.96 29.56 69.37
C LYS A 509 -22.21 28.05 69.28
N VAL A 510 -21.29 27.32 68.62
CA VAL A 510 -21.35 25.87 68.48
C VAL A 510 -20.21 25.20 69.26
N LEU A 511 -20.49 24.03 69.78
CA LEU A 511 -19.48 23.25 70.55
C LEU A 511 -18.54 22.55 69.55
N LEU A 512 -17.24 22.52 69.92
CA LEU A 512 -16.22 21.82 69.15
C LEU A 512 -16.24 20.31 69.40
N GLU A 513 -16.80 19.86 70.49
CA GLU A 513 -16.91 18.44 70.87
C GLU A 513 -18.31 18.16 71.43
N ALA A 514 -18.79 16.93 71.30
CA ALA A 514 -20.08 16.53 71.85
C ALA A 514 -20.08 16.67 73.41
N PRO A 515 -21.16 17.20 74.01
CA PRO A 515 -21.27 17.25 75.47
C PRO A 515 -21.28 15.82 76.03
N LYS A 516 -20.51 15.59 77.10
CA LYS A 516 -20.39 14.26 77.74
C LYS A 516 -21.73 13.73 78.33
N ASP A 517 -22.77 14.55 78.35
CA ASP A 517 -24.09 14.23 78.90
C ASP A 517 -25.16 13.97 77.86
N ALA A 518 -24.76 13.86 76.58
CA ALA A 518 -25.70 13.53 75.52
C ALA A 518 -25.74 12.00 75.25
N LYS A 519 -26.36 11.25 76.12
CA LYS A 519 -26.89 9.91 75.83
C LYS A 519 -28.37 9.94 75.71
#